data_3f5c18bd9622f2f5a633d6546d0a6620
#
_entry.id   3f5c18bd9622f2f5a633d6546d0a6620
#
_cell.length_a   1.000
_cell.length_b   1.000
_cell.length_c   1.000
_cell.angle_alpha   90.00
_cell.angle_beta   90.00
_cell.angle_gamma   90.00
#
_symmetry.space_group_name_H-M   'P 1'
#
loop_
_entity.id
_entity.type
_entity.pdbx_description
1 polymer ?
#
loop_
_entity_poly.entity_id
_entity_poly.type
_entity_poly.pdbx_seq_one_letter_code
_entity_poly.pdbx_strand_id
1 'polypeptide(L)'
;MLNESWVEKFRPKSLDQVISQEEIISSLKDVIKTQNVPHLLFFGPSGCGKTSTILALSRELFGDKYWEDRVIELNASDERGIKVVREKIKMYAKSAINMNSNIPPWKIIILDEADNMTSDSQFALRKIMEDYSKVTRFCIICNYHHKIIDPIVSRCSMFRFRPIPL
;
A
#
# COMPACT_ATOMS: atom_id res chain seq x y z
N MET A 1 -16.49 -22.81 -8.32
CA MET A 1 -15.79 -22.54 -7.06
C MET A 1 -14.33 -22.32 -7.39
N LEU A 2 -13.91 -21.06 -7.39
CA LEU A 2 -12.50 -20.71 -7.58
C LEU A 2 -11.74 -21.20 -6.34
N ASN A 3 -10.75 -22.05 -6.53
CA ASN A 3 -9.83 -22.46 -5.48
C ASN A 3 -9.04 -21.23 -5.02
N GLU A 4 -9.51 -20.57 -3.96
CA GLU A 4 -8.66 -19.63 -3.26
C GLU A 4 -7.38 -20.33 -2.82
N SER A 5 -6.24 -19.75 -3.14
CA SER A 5 -4.96 -20.32 -2.70
C SER A 5 -4.92 -20.35 -1.17
N TRP A 6 -4.20 -21.33 -0.59
CA TRP A 6 -4.04 -21.43 0.86
C TRP A 6 -3.56 -20.11 1.50
N VAL A 7 -2.71 -19.38 0.79
CA VAL A 7 -2.16 -18.08 1.24
C VAL A 7 -3.27 -17.03 1.33
N GLU A 8 -4.21 -17.00 0.40
CA GLU A 8 -5.32 -16.05 0.41
C GLU A 8 -6.37 -16.40 1.45
N LYS A 9 -6.63 -17.68 1.68
CA LYS A 9 -7.59 -18.15 2.68
C LYS A 9 -7.23 -17.73 4.10
N PHE A 10 -5.94 -17.63 4.42
CA PHE A 10 -5.45 -17.28 5.75
C PHE A 10 -4.96 -15.83 5.86
N ARG A 11 -5.12 -15.00 4.81
CA ARG A 11 -4.82 -13.57 4.91
C ARG A 11 -5.76 -12.89 5.89
N PRO A 12 -5.23 -12.02 6.77
CA PRO A 12 -6.06 -11.21 7.66
C PRO A 12 -7.08 -10.38 6.89
N LYS A 13 -8.33 -10.41 7.33
CA LYS A 13 -9.42 -9.61 6.77
C LYS A 13 -9.65 -8.31 7.53
N SER A 14 -9.06 -8.19 8.70
CA SER A 14 -9.08 -6.99 9.53
C SER A 14 -7.71 -6.78 10.18
N LEU A 15 -7.46 -5.57 10.67
CA LEU A 15 -6.22 -5.25 11.38
C LEU A 15 -6.05 -6.09 12.66
N ASP A 16 -7.14 -6.44 13.31
CA ASP A 16 -7.10 -7.28 14.52
C ASP A 16 -6.56 -8.70 14.27
N GLN A 17 -6.61 -9.16 13.03
CA GLN A 17 -6.11 -10.48 12.63
C GLN A 17 -4.62 -10.48 12.24
N VAL A 18 -3.99 -9.31 12.19
CA VAL A 18 -2.56 -9.21 11.88
C VAL A 18 -1.73 -9.60 13.09
N ILE A 19 -0.79 -10.54 12.88
CA ILE A 19 0.01 -11.13 13.94
C ILE A 19 1.27 -10.30 14.22
N SER A 20 1.59 -10.10 15.49
CA SER A 20 2.90 -9.59 15.98
C SER A 20 3.28 -8.16 15.62
N GLN A 21 2.34 -7.32 15.16
CA GLN A 21 2.60 -5.92 14.79
C GLN A 21 1.70 -4.94 15.58
N GLU A 22 1.59 -5.11 16.89
CA GLU A 22 0.64 -4.39 17.74
C GLU A 22 0.74 -2.86 17.67
N GLU A 23 1.97 -2.31 17.70
CA GLU A 23 2.18 -0.86 17.63
C GLU A 23 1.74 -0.29 16.27
N ILE A 24 2.05 -1.00 15.19
CA ILE A 24 1.64 -0.62 13.82
C ILE A 24 0.11 -0.65 13.72
N ILE A 25 -0.51 -1.70 14.20
CA ILE A 25 -1.97 -1.87 14.17
C ILE A 25 -2.67 -0.75 14.95
N SER A 26 -2.16 -0.40 16.13
CA SER A 26 -2.70 0.71 16.93
C SER A 26 -2.63 2.03 16.17
N SER A 27 -1.48 2.35 15.56
CA SER A 27 -1.31 3.57 14.76
C SER A 27 -2.23 3.60 13.54
N LEU A 28 -2.39 2.48 12.84
CA LEU A 28 -3.27 2.38 11.67
C LEU A 28 -4.76 2.48 12.04
N LYS A 29 -5.16 2.00 13.21
CA LYS A 29 -6.53 2.19 13.72
C LYS A 29 -6.85 3.66 13.95
N ASP A 30 -5.89 4.45 14.43
CA ASP A 30 -6.05 5.89 14.57
C ASP A 30 -6.22 6.58 13.20
N VAL A 31 -5.48 6.13 12.19
CA VAL A 31 -5.63 6.58 10.81
C VAL A 31 -7.03 6.30 10.26
N ILE A 32 -7.60 5.13 10.55
CA ILE A 32 -8.98 4.79 10.16
C ILE A 32 -9.99 5.74 10.79
N LYS A 33 -9.85 6.02 12.08
CA LYS A 33 -10.77 6.91 12.80
C LYS A 33 -10.81 8.32 12.21
N THR A 34 -9.66 8.84 11.80
CA THR A 34 -9.56 10.19 11.25
C THR A 34 -9.85 10.22 9.74
N GLN A 35 -9.84 9.07 9.06
CA GLN A 35 -9.90 8.93 7.60
C GLN A 35 -8.84 9.76 6.85
N ASN A 36 -7.81 10.18 7.55
CA ASN A 36 -6.70 10.96 6.99
C ASN A 36 -5.47 10.06 6.88
N VAL A 37 -5.40 9.31 5.80
CA VAL A 37 -4.29 8.40 5.50
C VAL A 37 -3.19 9.15 4.77
N PRO A 38 -1.96 9.21 5.33
CA PRO A 38 -0.79 9.70 4.60
C PRO A 38 -0.32 8.64 3.58
N HIS A 39 0.66 9.00 2.76
CA HIS A 39 1.44 7.96 2.07
C HIS A 39 2.16 7.12 3.11
N LEU A 40 2.24 5.82 2.88
CA LEU A 40 2.80 4.84 3.82
C LEU A 40 4.04 4.18 3.23
N LEU A 41 5.04 3.94 4.07
CA LEU A 41 6.21 3.13 3.75
C LEU A 41 6.31 1.99 4.77
N PHE A 42 6.05 0.77 4.30
CA PHE A 42 6.15 -0.45 5.10
C PHE A 42 7.47 -1.15 4.78
N PHE A 43 8.31 -1.36 5.76
CA PHE A 43 9.58 -2.05 5.58
C PHE A 43 9.84 -3.11 6.64
N GLY A 44 10.59 -4.12 6.27
CA GLY A 44 10.93 -5.25 7.12
C GLY A 44 11.13 -6.53 6.32
N PRO A 45 11.48 -7.64 6.97
CA PRO A 45 11.72 -8.91 6.31
C PRO A 45 10.52 -9.41 5.52
N SER A 46 10.77 -10.27 4.54
CA SER A 46 9.71 -10.97 3.81
C SER A 46 8.86 -11.83 4.76
N GLY A 47 7.57 -11.94 4.50
CA GLY A 47 6.67 -12.79 5.28
C GLY A 47 6.27 -12.24 6.65
N CYS A 48 6.48 -10.95 6.93
CA CYS A 48 6.10 -10.32 8.19
C CYS A 48 4.74 -9.59 8.16
N GLY A 49 3.97 -9.75 7.08
CA GLY A 49 2.60 -9.25 6.99
C GLY A 49 2.40 -7.85 6.43
N LYS A 50 3.39 -7.29 5.71
CA LYS A 50 3.30 -5.95 5.13
C LYS A 50 2.11 -5.80 4.17
N THR A 51 2.03 -6.66 3.17
CA THR A 51 0.92 -6.65 2.19
C THR A 51 -0.42 -6.99 2.84
N SER A 52 -0.44 -7.97 3.72
CA SER A 52 -1.66 -8.34 4.45
C SER A 52 -2.20 -7.19 5.30
N THR A 53 -1.33 -6.41 5.89
CA THR A 53 -1.71 -5.25 6.72
C THR A 53 -2.37 -4.15 5.91
N ILE A 54 -1.79 -3.78 4.76
CA ILE A 54 -2.39 -2.72 3.93
C ILE A 54 -3.72 -3.19 3.31
N LEU A 55 -3.86 -4.45 2.96
CA LEU A 55 -5.13 -4.99 2.47
C LEU A 55 -6.20 -4.99 3.57
N ALA A 56 -5.84 -5.36 4.80
CA ALA A 56 -6.74 -5.29 5.94
C ALA A 56 -7.16 -3.85 6.26
N LEU A 57 -6.23 -2.90 6.23
CA LEU A 57 -6.52 -1.48 6.38
C LEU A 57 -7.50 -1.00 5.31
N SER A 58 -7.29 -1.40 4.07
CA SER A 58 -8.13 -1.01 2.93
C SER A 58 -9.56 -1.53 3.08
N ARG A 59 -9.73 -2.77 3.53
CA ARG A 59 -11.06 -3.34 3.80
C ARG A 59 -11.80 -2.57 4.89
N GLU A 60 -11.11 -2.16 5.95
CA GLU A 60 -11.71 -1.37 7.02
C GLU A 60 -12.05 0.06 6.59
N LEU A 61 -11.21 0.69 5.74
CA LEU A 61 -11.44 2.05 5.23
C LEU A 61 -12.60 2.13 4.25
N PHE A 62 -12.67 1.20 3.30
CA PHE A 62 -13.62 1.26 2.19
C PHE A 62 -14.81 0.32 2.37
N GLY A 63 -14.75 -0.62 3.31
CA GLY A 63 -15.75 -1.66 3.52
C GLY A 63 -15.64 -2.82 2.53
N ASP A 64 -16.18 -3.96 2.90
CA ASP A 64 -16.07 -5.21 2.12
C ASP A 64 -16.64 -5.10 0.70
N LYS A 65 -17.60 -4.21 0.48
CA LYS A 65 -18.26 -4.02 -0.81
C LYS A 65 -17.41 -3.26 -1.82
N TYR A 66 -16.60 -2.30 -1.37
CA TYR A 66 -15.94 -1.32 -2.25
C TYR A 66 -14.41 -1.39 -2.26
N TRP A 67 -13.78 -2.10 -1.33
CA TRP A 67 -12.33 -2.06 -1.18
C TRP A 67 -11.58 -2.57 -2.42
N GLU A 68 -12.09 -3.57 -3.11
CA GLU A 68 -11.44 -4.13 -4.31
C GLU A 68 -11.34 -3.10 -5.45
N ASP A 69 -12.35 -2.23 -5.57
CA ASP A 69 -12.36 -1.16 -6.57
C ASP A 69 -11.45 0.02 -6.20
N ARG A 70 -11.01 0.07 -4.94
CA ARG A 70 -10.24 1.19 -4.38
C ARG A 70 -8.77 0.87 -4.17
N VAL A 71 -8.33 -0.36 -4.44
CA VAL A 71 -6.97 -0.81 -4.17
C VAL A 71 -6.41 -1.53 -5.39
N ILE A 72 -5.20 -1.15 -5.78
CA ILE A 72 -4.41 -1.87 -6.79
C ILE A 72 -3.03 -2.19 -6.22
N GLU A 73 -2.54 -3.38 -6.51
CA GLU A 73 -1.20 -3.82 -6.17
C GLU A 73 -0.33 -3.88 -7.43
N LEU A 74 0.79 -3.17 -7.42
CA LEU A 74 1.75 -3.12 -8.51
C LEU A 74 3.14 -3.50 -8.00
N ASN A 75 3.91 -4.19 -8.83
CA ASN A 75 5.33 -4.40 -8.57
C ASN A 75 6.12 -3.19 -9.08
N ALA A 76 6.75 -2.46 -8.16
CA ALA A 76 7.53 -1.27 -8.47
C ALA A 76 8.78 -1.57 -9.31
N SER A 77 9.30 -2.81 -9.22
CA SER A 77 10.47 -3.29 -9.96
C SER A 77 10.11 -4.03 -11.26
N ASP A 78 8.93 -3.79 -11.82
CA ASP A 78 8.47 -4.42 -13.07
C ASP A 78 9.56 -4.30 -14.14
N GLU A 79 9.97 -5.43 -14.74
CA GLU A 79 11.03 -5.52 -15.73
C GLU A 79 10.77 -4.66 -16.97
N ARG A 80 9.51 -4.36 -17.28
CA ARG A 80 9.11 -3.49 -18.38
C ARG A 80 9.41 -2.01 -18.10
N GLY A 81 9.80 -1.67 -16.88
CA GLY A 81 10.27 -0.36 -16.45
C GLY A 81 9.21 0.55 -15.84
N ILE A 82 9.69 1.68 -15.32
CA ILE A 82 8.86 2.66 -14.60
C ILE A 82 7.74 3.26 -15.47
N LYS A 83 7.92 3.33 -16.77
CA LYS A 83 6.89 3.86 -17.70
C LYS A 83 5.61 3.01 -17.66
N VAL A 84 5.74 1.68 -17.57
CA VAL A 84 4.59 0.78 -17.47
C VAL A 84 3.88 0.97 -16.13
N VAL A 85 4.62 1.08 -15.05
CA VAL A 85 4.06 1.37 -13.71
C VAL A 85 3.33 2.70 -13.72
N ARG A 86 3.93 3.74 -14.30
CA ARG A 86 3.32 5.08 -14.44
C ARG A 86 2.00 5.05 -15.20
N GLU A 87 1.94 4.36 -16.33
CA GLU A 87 0.72 4.26 -17.14
C GLU A 87 -0.40 3.52 -16.39
N LYS A 88 -0.07 2.45 -15.67
CA LYS A 88 -1.04 1.74 -14.82
C LYS A 88 -1.58 2.65 -13.70
N ILE A 89 -0.73 3.41 -13.03
CA ILE A 89 -1.14 4.36 -12.00
C ILE A 89 -2.07 5.42 -12.59
N LYS A 90 -1.69 6.00 -13.74
CA LYS A 90 -2.48 7.01 -14.44
C LYS A 90 -3.87 6.50 -14.82
N MET A 91 -3.96 5.32 -15.41
CA MET A 91 -5.23 4.70 -15.76
C MET A 91 -6.11 4.44 -14.53
N TYR A 92 -5.51 3.91 -13.48
CA TYR A 92 -6.22 3.60 -12.25
C TYR A 92 -6.69 4.86 -11.52
N ALA A 93 -5.85 5.89 -11.43
CA ALA A 93 -6.19 7.16 -10.80
C ALA A 93 -7.35 7.87 -11.51
N LYS A 94 -7.45 7.74 -12.81
CA LYS A 94 -8.52 8.34 -13.64
C LYS A 94 -9.80 7.53 -13.70
N SER A 95 -9.78 6.25 -13.32
CA SER A 95 -10.97 5.41 -13.35
C SER A 95 -12.04 5.94 -12.38
N ALA A 96 -13.29 5.83 -12.80
CA ALA A 96 -14.43 6.26 -11.98
C ALA A 96 -14.52 5.44 -10.70
N ILE A 97 -14.97 6.07 -9.64
CA ILE A 97 -15.26 5.43 -8.36
C ILE A 97 -16.71 5.69 -7.97
N ASN A 98 -17.31 4.72 -7.30
CA ASN A 98 -18.60 4.93 -6.68
C ASN A 98 -18.45 5.90 -5.50
N MET A 99 -19.07 7.07 -5.63
CA MET A 99 -19.06 8.06 -4.56
C MET A 99 -20.03 7.65 -3.47
N ASN A 100 -19.49 7.40 -2.30
CA ASN A 100 -20.26 7.18 -1.08
C ASN A 100 -19.71 8.12 -0.01
N SER A 101 -20.57 8.91 0.61
CA SER A 101 -20.18 9.89 1.62
C SER A 101 -19.51 9.30 2.86
N ASN A 102 -19.69 8.00 3.10
CA ASN A 102 -19.15 7.30 4.27
C ASN A 102 -17.76 6.70 4.04
N ILE A 103 -17.24 6.77 2.82
CA ILE A 103 -15.92 6.23 2.49
C ILE A 103 -15.04 7.33 1.85
N PRO A 104 -13.70 7.26 2.05
CA PRO A 104 -12.80 8.25 1.48
C PRO A 104 -12.92 8.31 -0.06
N PRO A 105 -12.81 9.51 -0.68
CA PRO A 105 -12.97 9.69 -2.12
C PRO A 105 -11.68 9.43 -2.93
N TRP A 106 -10.73 8.69 -2.37
CA TRP A 106 -9.44 8.39 -3.01
C TRP A 106 -9.19 6.88 -3.04
N LYS A 107 -8.12 6.49 -3.72
CA LYS A 107 -7.71 5.10 -3.93
C LYS A 107 -6.37 4.83 -3.25
N ILE A 108 -6.08 3.56 -2.98
CA ILE A 108 -4.78 3.11 -2.51
C ILE A 108 -4.04 2.39 -3.63
N ILE A 109 -2.79 2.79 -3.85
CA ILE A 109 -1.87 2.11 -4.76
C ILE A 109 -0.76 1.50 -3.93
N ILE A 110 -0.68 0.17 -3.97
CA ILE A 110 0.37 -0.59 -3.29
C ILE A 110 1.50 -0.81 -4.30
N LEU A 111 2.70 -0.36 -3.93
CA LEU A 111 3.92 -0.53 -4.72
C LEU A 111 4.88 -1.45 -3.97
N ASP A 112 4.92 -2.71 -4.36
CA ASP A 112 5.80 -3.71 -3.75
C ASP A 112 7.19 -3.73 -4.40
N GLU A 113 8.18 -4.24 -3.67
CA GLU A 113 9.57 -4.35 -4.10
C GLU A 113 10.22 -3.03 -4.53
N ALA A 114 9.87 -1.94 -3.88
CA ALA A 114 10.35 -0.61 -4.24
C ALA A 114 11.86 -0.42 -4.05
N ASP A 115 12.48 -1.17 -3.15
CA ASP A 115 13.93 -1.16 -2.93
C ASP A 115 14.73 -1.80 -4.08
N ASN A 116 14.09 -2.51 -5.00
CA ASN A 116 14.72 -3.03 -6.21
C ASN A 116 14.72 -2.04 -7.38
N MET A 117 14.09 -0.90 -7.23
CA MET A 117 14.09 0.16 -8.25
C MET A 117 15.45 0.86 -8.36
N THR A 118 15.82 1.27 -9.57
CA THR A 118 16.95 2.18 -9.76
C THR A 118 16.67 3.55 -9.15
N SER A 119 17.71 4.33 -8.88
CA SER A 119 17.57 5.71 -8.41
C SER A 119 16.73 6.57 -9.36
N ASP A 120 16.96 6.47 -10.65
CA ASP A 120 16.20 7.21 -11.67
C ASP A 120 14.71 6.84 -11.68
N SER A 121 14.40 5.55 -11.55
CA SER A 121 13.02 5.08 -11.41
C SER A 121 12.36 5.60 -10.13
N GLN A 122 13.09 5.66 -9.03
CA GLN A 122 12.59 6.21 -7.77
C GLN A 122 12.31 7.72 -7.88
N PHE A 123 13.15 8.49 -8.55
CA PHE A 123 12.87 9.91 -8.82
C PHE A 123 11.62 10.10 -9.69
N ALA A 124 11.42 9.24 -10.69
CA ALA A 124 10.20 9.25 -11.48
C ALA A 124 8.97 8.89 -10.64
N LEU A 125 9.08 7.91 -9.73
CA LEU A 125 8.02 7.54 -8.80
C LEU A 125 7.66 8.71 -7.88
N ARG A 126 8.64 9.43 -7.35
CA ARG A 126 8.39 10.62 -6.54
C ARG A 126 7.48 11.62 -7.28
N LYS A 127 7.77 11.88 -8.53
CA LYS A 127 6.95 12.79 -9.35
C LYS A 127 5.53 12.25 -9.55
N ILE A 128 5.39 10.97 -9.81
CA ILE A 128 4.09 10.30 -9.94
C ILE A 128 3.27 10.46 -8.64
N MET A 129 3.90 10.27 -7.49
CA MET A 129 3.25 10.47 -6.20
C MET A 129 2.75 11.91 -6.02
N GLU A 130 3.53 12.90 -6.44
CA GLU A 130 3.11 14.31 -6.41
C GLU A 130 1.91 14.56 -7.34
N ASP A 131 1.98 14.10 -8.58
CA ASP A 131 0.97 14.37 -9.60
C ASP A 131 -0.40 13.77 -9.26
N TYR A 132 -0.44 12.65 -8.54
CA TYR A 132 -1.67 11.93 -8.22
C TYR A 132 -2.07 11.96 -6.73
N SER A 133 -1.42 12.77 -5.92
CA SER A 133 -1.63 12.82 -4.46
C SER A 133 -3.06 13.21 -4.03
N LYS A 134 -3.79 13.93 -4.88
CA LYS A 134 -5.17 14.35 -4.57
C LYS A 134 -6.18 13.20 -4.65
N VAL A 135 -5.92 12.23 -5.51
CA VAL A 135 -6.85 11.13 -5.81
C VAL A 135 -6.35 9.77 -5.36
N THR A 136 -5.11 9.70 -4.87
CA THR A 136 -4.48 8.44 -4.47
C THR A 136 -3.68 8.59 -3.18
N ARG A 137 -3.52 7.46 -2.48
CA ARG A 137 -2.55 7.26 -1.41
C ARG A 137 -1.66 6.09 -1.78
N PHE A 138 -0.36 6.27 -1.61
CA PHE A 138 0.62 5.24 -1.96
C PHE A 138 1.04 4.49 -0.70
N CYS A 139 1.05 3.17 -0.78
CA CYS A 139 1.68 2.31 0.21
C CYS A 139 2.88 1.63 -0.45
N ILE A 140 4.07 2.10 -0.09
CA ILE A 140 5.34 1.59 -0.62
C ILE A 140 5.81 0.48 0.30
N ILE A 141 6.10 -0.69 -0.26
CA ILE A 141 6.55 -1.87 0.47
C ILE A 141 7.96 -2.22 0.03
N CYS A 142 8.84 -2.41 0.99
CA CYS A 142 10.22 -2.82 0.74
C CYS A 142 10.77 -3.67 1.90
N ASN A 143 11.89 -4.33 1.67
CA ASN A 143 12.63 -5.02 2.72
C ASN A 143 13.66 -4.08 3.38
N TYR A 144 14.35 -3.27 2.58
CA TYR A 144 15.46 -2.41 3.00
C TYR A 144 15.15 -0.93 2.72
N HIS A 145 14.65 -0.21 3.73
CA HIS A 145 14.26 1.19 3.58
C HIS A 145 15.42 2.12 3.21
N HIS A 146 16.66 1.77 3.57
CA HIS A 146 17.84 2.57 3.21
C HIS A 146 18.13 2.61 1.71
N LYS A 147 17.53 1.72 0.92
CA LYS A 147 17.60 1.73 -0.54
C LYS A 147 16.56 2.66 -1.19
N ILE A 148 15.66 3.22 -0.40
CA ILE A 148 14.66 4.19 -0.86
C ILE A 148 15.24 5.59 -0.71
N ILE A 149 15.12 6.41 -1.78
CA ILE A 149 15.63 7.79 -1.77
C ILE A 149 14.91 8.66 -0.73
N ASP A 150 15.63 9.60 -0.13
CA ASP A 150 15.09 10.48 0.90
C ASP A 150 13.85 11.27 0.48
N PRO A 151 13.74 11.78 -0.75
CA PRO A 151 12.53 12.48 -1.19
C PRO A 151 11.25 11.63 -1.15
N ILE A 152 11.34 10.32 -1.32
CA ILE A 152 10.20 9.41 -1.14
C ILE A 152 9.95 9.17 0.34
N VAL A 153 10.99 8.84 1.09
CA VAL A 153 10.89 8.56 2.54
C VAL A 153 10.25 9.73 3.28
N SER A 154 10.66 10.95 2.97
CA SER A 154 10.14 12.16 3.63
C SER A 154 8.65 12.44 3.37
N ARG A 155 8.08 11.86 2.32
CA ARG A 155 6.66 11.98 1.97
C ARG A 155 5.78 10.93 2.62
N CYS A 156 6.37 9.93 3.26
CA CYS A 156 5.67 8.77 3.80
C CYS A 156 5.75 8.75 5.33
N SER A 157 4.71 8.19 5.95
CA SER A 157 4.81 7.69 7.31
C SER A 157 5.43 6.30 7.28
N MET A 158 6.52 6.11 8.00
CA MET A 158 7.29 4.87 8.00
C MET A 158 6.82 3.92 9.09
N PHE A 159 6.67 2.65 8.74
CA PHE A 159 6.30 1.58 9.66
C PHE A 159 7.26 0.39 9.50
N ARG A 160 7.96 0.08 10.59
CA ARG A 160 8.89 -1.06 10.64
C ARG A 160 8.16 -2.33 11.07
N PHE A 161 8.14 -3.31 10.19
CA PHE A 161 7.60 -4.64 10.49
C PHE A 161 8.69 -5.54 11.07
N ARG A 162 8.36 -6.26 12.11
CA ARG A 162 9.26 -7.22 12.77
C ARG A 162 8.98 -8.63 12.27
N PRO A 163 10.00 -9.53 12.31
CA PRO A 163 9.77 -10.95 12.02
C PRO A 163 8.68 -11.52 12.92
N ILE A 164 7.84 -12.38 12.35
CA ILE A 164 6.83 -13.11 13.14
C ILE A 164 7.55 -14.20 13.93
N PRO A 165 7.36 -14.30 15.27
CA PRO A 165 7.92 -15.39 16.06
C PRO A 165 7.43 -16.75 15.57
N LEU A 166 8.33 -17.73 15.51
CA LEU A 166 8.00 -19.13 15.20
C LEU A 166 7.30 -19.81 16.37
#